data_4e6c2c17fe6e79e0774d1d6713bd9b09
#
_entry.id   4e6c2c17fe6e79e0774d1d6713bd9b09
#
_cell.length_a   1.000
_cell.length_b   1.000
_cell.length_c   1.000
_cell.angle_alpha   90.00
_cell.angle_beta   90.00
_cell.angle_gamma   90.00
#
_symmetry.space_group_name_H-M   'P 1'
#
loop_
_entity.id
_entity.type
_entity.pdbx_description
1 polymer ?
#
loop_
_entity_poly.entity_id
_entity_poly.type
_entity_poly.pdbx_seq_one_letter_code
_entity_poly.pdbx_strand_id
1 'polypeptide(L)'
;MSEPWRDSNNVVKAWKRCLGFFVQRRPPGFCERVPSGALTKPLAFNWSFGALLSAFAACQNIPSLRDEMAEDLPFLRKVHESYFDSRHQAFRSTPLRWKGDIYFDDNAWIALAALDIFRMSGQNLWIDDAMKIYRFILKEGYDPGSGGVYWRMHPKSSLHVCSAGPTALLGAKLMQLGESVPQDPIDKMIEWCWQMRDSRGVFRDHYNLITRRIDSSVYTYNTGTPLHAVMVMAEILPKEAYDNMAQDVLASAPALLPGHSLPATPWFNAVLLRALEKASRRYSQEMLSPLLDPYRRDMSQSWKRFESTDQPLVLPSSERKPGILLRDAASSVETLALLHQIAS
;
A
#
# COMPACT_ATOMS: atom_id res chain seq x y z
N MET A 1 -19.73 17.01 -12.47
CA MET A 1 -19.35 15.57 -12.49
C MET A 1 -19.78 14.99 -11.14
N SER A 2 -20.28 13.74 -11.10
CA SER A 2 -20.61 13.09 -9.83
C SER A 2 -19.32 12.92 -9.01
N GLU A 3 -19.37 13.27 -7.74
CA GLU A 3 -18.27 13.09 -6.76
C GLU A 3 -18.61 11.92 -5.84
N PRO A 4 -18.42 10.66 -6.32
CA PRO A 4 -18.89 9.47 -5.60
C PRO A 4 -18.29 9.32 -4.21
N TRP A 5 -17.14 9.92 -3.97
CA TRP A 5 -16.46 9.92 -2.66
C TRP A 5 -17.14 10.79 -1.60
N ARG A 6 -18.14 11.62 -1.92
CA ARG A 6 -18.85 12.42 -0.92
C ARG A 6 -19.88 11.63 -0.11
N ASP A 7 -20.25 10.43 -0.56
CA ASP A 7 -21.18 9.55 0.13
C ASP A 7 -20.46 8.28 0.58
N SER A 8 -20.35 8.07 1.90
CA SER A 8 -19.74 6.89 2.48
C SER A 8 -20.44 5.57 2.10
N ASN A 9 -21.76 5.61 1.79
CA ASN A 9 -22.47 4.42 1.31
C ASN A 9 -21.93 3.90 -0.02
N ASN A 10 -21.36 4.75 -0.85
CA ASN A 10 -20.69 4.35 -2.08
C ASN A 10 -19.44 3.52 -1.82
N VAL A 11 -18.72 3.80 -0.73
CA VAL A 11 -17.56 3.02 -0.31
C VAL A 11 -18.00 1.60 0.09
N VAL A 12 -19.05 1.48 0.89
CA VAL A 12 -19.64 0.18 1.27
C VAL A 12 -20.11 -0.60 0.05
N LYS A 13 -20.83 0.07 -0.86
CA LYS A 13 -21.30 -0.55 -2.11
C LYS A 13 -20.17 -1.11 -2.95
N ALA A 14 -19.08 -0.34 -3.10
CA ALA A 14 -17.89 -0.77 -3.84
C ALA A 14 -17.17 -1.92 -3.13
N TRP A 15 -17.02 -1.86 -1.80
CA TRP A 15 -16.41 -2.91 -0.98
C TRP A 15 -17.18 -4.23 -1.08
N LYS A 16 -18.49 -4.22 -0.81
CA LYS A 16 -19.33 -5.43 -0.87
C LYS A 16 -19.31 -6.07 -2.26
N ARG A 17 -19.34 -5.25 -3.31
CA ARG A 17 -19.26 -5.77 -4.67
C ARG A 17 -17.88 -6.37 -4.96
N CYS A 18 -16.79 -5.76 -4.49
CA CYS A 18 -15.44 -6.33 -4.58
C CYS A 18 -15.39 -7.71 -3.89
N LEU A 19 -15.83 -7.80 -2.63
CA LEU A 19 -15.89 -9.08 -1.92
C LEU A 19 -16.73 -10.13 -2.67
N GLY A 20 -17.92 -9.76 -3.14
CA GLY A 20 -18.83 -10.66 -3.85
C GLY A 20 -18.19 -11.33 -5.07
N PHE A 21 -17.26 -10.64 -5.75
CA PHE A 21 -16.56 -11.19 -6.92
C PHE A 21 -15.37 -12.07 -6.55
N PHE A 22 -14.61 -11.71 -5.52
CA PHE A 22 -13.30 -12.32 -5.25
C PHE A 22 -13.29 -13.32 -4.11
N VAL A 23 -14.26 -13.30 -3.19
CA VAL A 23 -14.30 -14.25 -2.07
C VAL A 23 -14.45 -15.68 -2.57
N GLN A 24 -13.59 -16.54 -2.06
CA GLN A 24 -13.65 -17.99 -2.23
C GLN A 24 -13.83 -18.65 -0.86
N ARG A 25 -14.87 -19.47 -0.71
CA ARG A 25 -15.18 -20.11 0.59
C ARG A 25 -14.48 -21.45 0.79
N ARG A 26 -14.13 -22.14 -0.30
CA ARG A 26 -13.50 -23.46 -0.25
C ARG A 26 -12.42 -23.57 -1.34
N PRO A 27 -11.14 -23.56 -0.99
CA PRO A 27 -10.60 -23.20 0.33
C PRO A 27 -10.87 -21.72 0.67
N PRO A 28 -10.90 -21.34 1.97
CA PRO A 28 -11.08 -19.95 2.33
C PRO A 28 -9.99 -19.07 1.74
N GLY A 29 -10.37 -17.94 1.15
CA GLY A 29 -9.44 -16.99 0.55
C GLY A 29 -10.10 -16.10 -0.49
N PHE A 30 -9.28 -15.49 -1.32
CA PHE A 30 -9.70 -14.64 -2.43
C PHE A 30 -9.12 -15.14 -3.74
N CYS A 31 -9.85 -14.98 -4.85
CA CYS A 31 -9.31 -15.27 -6.18
C CYS A 31 -8.36 -14.16 -6.61
N GLU A 32 -7.26 -14.50 -7.29
CA GLU A 32 -6.35 -13.49 -7.86
C GLU A 32 -6.99 -12.71 -9.00
N ARG A 33 -7.85 -13.38 -9.80
CA ARG A 33 -8.47 -12.80 -10.98
C ARG A 33 -9.89 -13.32 -11.20
N VAL A 34 -10.78 -12.47 -11.70
CA VAL A 34 -12.16 -12.85 -12.09
C VAL A 34 -12.52 -12.27 -13.47
N PRO A 35 -13.22 -13.01 -14.38
CA PRO A 35 -13.41 -14.44 -14.27
C PRO A 35 -12.06 -15.17 -14.37
N SER A 36 -11.92 -16.26 -13.62
CA SER A 36 -10.76 -17.11 -13.77
C SER A 36 -10.99 -18.04 -14.96
N GLY A 37 -10.04 -18.08 -15.89
CA GLY A 37 -10.07 -19.05 -17.00
C GLY A 37 -9.76 -20.50 -16.60
N ALA A 38 -9.47 -20.74 -15.31
CA ALA A 38 -9.09 -22.05 -14.80
C ALA A 38 -10.28 -22.78 -14.14
N LEU A 39 -10.31 -24.10 -14.24
CA LEU A 39 -11.28 -24.96 -13.55
C LEU A 39 -11.23 -24.81 -12.01
N THR A 40 -10.04 -24.46 -11.49
CA THR A 40 -9.84 -24.09 -10.09
C THR A 40 -9.40 -22.64 -10.02
N LYS A 41 -10.13 -21.81 -9.28
CA LYS A 41 -9.75 -20.42 -9.09
C LYS A 41 -8.48 -20.36 -8.22
N PRO A 42 -7.33 -19.87 -8.73
CA PRO A 42 -6.13 -19.76 -7.93
C PRO A 42 -6.37 -18.71 -6.83
N LEU A 43 -5.88 -18.99 -5.61
CA LEU A 43 -5.90 -18.01 -4.54
C LEU A 43 -4.97 -16.84 -4.85
N ALA A 44 -5.32 -15.68 -4.35
CA ALA A 44 -4.57 -14.45 -4.53
C ALA A 44 -3.11 -14.59 -4.06
N PHE A 45 -2.22 -13.85 -4.69
CA PHE A 45 -0.89 -13.59 -4.15
C PHE A 45 -0.99 -12.70 -2.91
N ASN A 46 0.02 -12.78 -2.04
CA ASN A 46 0.06 -12.02 -0.80
C ASN A 46 -0.05 -10.50 -1.05
N TRP A 47 0.62 -9.97 -2.06
CA TRP A 47 0.54 -8.55 -2.40
C TRP A 47 -0.87 -8.11 -2.84
N SER A 48 -1.62 -8.97 -3.56
CA SER A 48 -3.01 -8.69 -3.92
C SER A 48 -3.94 -8.74 -2.70
N PHE A 49 -3.68 -9.67 -1.78
CA PHE A 49 -4.36 -9.73 -0.51
C PHE A 49 -3.99 -8.54 0.39
N GLY A 50 -2.74 -8.09 0.36
CA GLY A 50 -2.28 -6.87 1.04
C GLY A 50 -3.00 -5.62 0.54
N ALA A 51 -3.25 -5.51 -0.77
CA ALA A 51 -4.09 -4.44 -1.32
C ALA A 51 -5.52 -4.47 -0.76
N LEU A 52 -6.09 -5.68 -0.61
CA LEU A 52 -7.43 -5.83 -0.03
C LEU A 52 -7.46 -5.45 1.46
N LEU A 53 -6.45 -5.85 2.24
CA LEU A 53 -6.33 -5.44 3.65
C LEU A 53 -6.19 -3.93 3.80
N SER A 54 -5.43 -3.29 2.91
CA SER A 54 -5.29 -1.83 2.90
C SER A 54 -6.59 -1.12 2.56
N ALA A 55 -7.34 -1.66 1.57
CA ALA A 55 -8.67 -1.15 1.23
C ALA A 55 -9.64 -1.30 2.42
N PHE A 56 -9.62 -2.45 3.09
CA PHE A 56 -10.39 -2.68 4.32
C PHE A 56 -10.06 -1.66 5.40
N ALA A 57 -8.77 -1.45 5.69
CA ALA A 57 -8.34 -0.48 6.69
C ALA A 57 -8.78 0.95 6.34
N ALA A 58 -8.67 1.35 5.07
CA ALA A 58 -9.14 2.67 4.61
C ALA A 58 -10.65 2.84 4.77
N CYS A 59 -11.45 1.81 4.45
CA CYS A 59 -12.89 1.82 4.67
C CYS A 59 -13.23 1.90 6.17
N GLN A 60 -12.58 1.10 7.00
CA GLN A 60 -12.80 1.06 8.45
C GLN A 60 -12.38 2.37 9.15
N ASN A 61 -11.47 3.15 8.55
CA ASN A 61 -11.09 4.47 9.06
C ASN A 61 -12.20 5.53 8.88
N ILE A 62 -13.24 5.27 8.11
CA ILE A 62 -14.44 6.11 8.00
C ILE A 62 -15.35 5.78 9.18
N PRO A 63 -15.60 6.74 10.13
CA PRO A 63 -16.27 6.43 11.38
C PRO A 63 -17.67 5.79 11.20
N SER A 64 -18.45 6.26 10.22
CA SER A 64 -19.81 5.77 9.93
C SER A 64 -19.84 4.33 9.39
N LEU A 65 -18.72 3.78 8.92
CA LEU A 65 -18.64 2.45 8.32
C LEU A 65 -17.97 1.41 9.22
N ARG A 66 -17.42 1.82 10.36
CA ARG A 66 -16.57 0.99 11.20
C ARG A 66 -17.24 -0.30 11.66
N ASP A 67 -18.46 -0.21 12.14
CA ASP A 67 -19.21 -1.36 12.66
C ASP A 67 -19.57 -2.34 11.54
N GLU A 68 -20.04 -1.83 10.40
CA GLU A 68 -20.37 -2.65 9.23
C GLU A 68 -19.12 -3.37 8.66
N MET A 69 -17.98 -2.68 8.61
CA MET A 69 -16.73 -3.28 8.15
C MET A 69 -16.19 -4.34 9.11
N ALA A 70 -16.46 -4.22 10.42
CA ALA A 70 -15.96 -5.16 11.42
C ALA A 70 -16.45 -6.60 11.22
N GLU A 71 -17.59 -6.81 10.54
CA GLU A 71 -18.15 -8.14 10.23
C GLU A 71 -17.21 -8.98 9.34
N ASP A 72 -16.42 -8.34 8.47
CA ASP A 72 -15.50 -9.03 7.57
C ASP A 72 -14.17 -9.41 8.24
N LEU A 73 -13.83 -8.79 9.38
CA LEU A 73 -12.53 -8.92 10.03
C LEU A 73 -12.15 -10.37 10.40
N PRO A 74 -13.05 -11.21 10.94
CA PRO A 74 -12.69 -12.60 11.27
C PRO A 74 -12.30 -13.43 10.03
N PHE A 75 -12.95 -13.20 8.89
CA PHE A 75 -12.62 -13.89 7.65
C PHE A 75 -11.29 -13.40 7.09
N LEU A 76 -11.06 -12.09 7.07
CA LEU A 76 -9.80 -11.49 6.66
C LEU A 76 -8.64 -12.00 7.52
N ARG A 77 -8.82 -12.09 8.85
CA ARG A 77 -7.82 -12.65 9.77
C ARG A 77 -7.47 -14.10 9.44
N LYS A 78 -8.47 -14.94 9.22
CA LYS A 78 -8.26 -16.34 8.83
C LYS A 78 -7.47 -16.48 7.53
N VAL A 79 -7.75 -15.62 6.54
CA VAL A 79 -7.01 -15.63 5.26
C VAL A 79 -5.58 -15.14 5.47
N HIS A 80 -5.39 -14.06 6.26
CA HIS A 80 -4.09 -13.53 6.63
C HIS A 80 -3.17 -14.61 7.21
N GLU A 81 -3.66 -15.38 8.17
CA GLU A 81 -2.91 -16.47 8.80
C GLU A 81 -2.48 -17.57 7.81
N SER A 82 -3.20 -17.75 6.72
CA SER A 82 -2.89 -18.78 5.72
C SER A 82 -1.60 -18.53 4.94
N TYR A 83 -1.06 -17.31 4.96
CA TYR A 83 0.21 -16.95 4.33
C TYR A 83 1.39 -16.95 5.30
N PHE A 84 1.12 -16.95 6.61
CA PHE A 84 2.15 -16.77 7.63
C PHE A 84 2.98 -18.03 7.84
N ASP A 85 4.29 -17.94 7.59
CA ASP A 85 5.26 -18.99 7.83
C ASP A 85 5.92 -18.78 9.21
N SER A 86 5.51 -19.59 10.18
CA SER A 86 6.01 -19.54 11.56
C SER A 86 7.51 -19.84 11.67
N ARG A 87 8.09 -20.60 10.73
CA ARG A 87 9.53 -20.91 10.71
C ARG A 87 10.36 -19.68 10.41
N HIS A 88 9.89 -18.84 9.46
CA HIS A 88 10.59 -17.63 9.05
C HIS A 88 10.06 -16.38 9.76
N GLN A 89 8.95 -16.49 10.49
CA GLN A 89 8.24 -15.36 11.11
C GLN A 89 7.85 -14.29 10.07
N ALA A 90 7.40 -14.73 8.89
CA ALA A 90 7.14 -13.90 7.72
C ALA A 90 5.98 -14.45 6.89
N PHE A 91 5.42 -13.61 6.04
CA PHE A 91 4.40 -14.01 5.06
C PHE A 91 5.06 -14.43 3.74
N ARG A 92 4.58 -15.55 3.18
CA ARG A 92 4.95 -16.00 1.84
C ARG A 92 4.11 -15.30 0.77
N SER A 93 4.64 -15.23 -0.44
CA SER A 93 3.93 -14.64 -1.59
C SER A 93 2.66 -15.40 -2.00
N THR A 94 2.51 -16.64 -1.56
CA THR A 94 1.33 -17.48 -1.75
C THR A 94 0.95 -18.16 -0.45
N PRO A 95 -0.31 -18.64 -0.29
CA PRO A 95 -0.67 -19.44 0.87
C PRO A 95 0.32 -20.59 1.12
N LEU A 96 0.60 -20.91 2.39
CA LEU A 96 1.66 -21.85 2.83
C LEU A 96 1.67 -23.17 2.07
N ARG A 97 0.51 -23.68 1.70
CA ARG A 97 0.39 -24.95 0.94
C ARG A 97 1.07 -24.92 -0.43
N TRP A 98 1.38 -23.72 -0.98
CA TRP A 98 2.01 -23.57 -2.31
C TRP A 98 3.48 -23.16 -2.25
N LYS A 99 4.04 -23.02 -1.04
CA LYS A 99 5.48 -22.77 -0.79
C LYS A 99 6.06 -21.59 -1.59
N GLY A 100 5.32 -20.48 -1.70
CA GLY A 100 5.80 -19.27 -2.39
C GLY A 100 7.05 -18.67 -1.73
N ASP A 101 7.74 -17.81 -2.47
CA ASP A 101 8.91 -17.07 -1.96
C ASP A 101 8.50 -16.06 -0.87
N ILE A 102 9.50 -15.52 -0.18
CA ILE A 102 9.32 -14.44 0.80
C ILE A 102 9.90 -13.16 0.21
N TYR A 103 9.05 -12.14 0.04
CA TYR A 103 9.42 -10.81 -0.42
C TYR A 103 9.31 -9.83 0.74
N PHE A 104 10.29 -8.93 0.87
CA PHE A 104 10.32 -7.99 1.99
C PHE A 104 9.31 -6.85 1.82
N ASP A 105 9.07 -6.41 0.60
CA ASP A 105 8.02 -5.44 0.28
C ASP A 105 6.62 -6.00 0.56
N ASP A 106 6.28 -7.22 0.09
CA ASP A 106 5.01 -7.89 0.40
C ASP A 106 4.75 -7.94 1.91
N ASN A 107 5.79 -8.27 2.69
CA ASN A 107 5.70 -8.33 4.14
C ASN A 107 5.46 -6.93 4.76
N ALA A 108 6.18 -5.91 4.29
CA ALA A 108 6.00 -4.55 4.77
C ALA A 108 4.58 -4.02 4.47
N TRP A 109 4.02 -4.33 3.28
CA TRP A 109 2.65 -3.94 2.92
C TRP A 109 1.60 -4.57 3.83
N ILE A 110 1.72 -5.88 4.10
CA ILE A 110 0.83 -6.61 5.02
C ILE A 110 0.93 -6.03 6.43
N ALA A 111 2.14 -5.74 6.92
CA ALA A 111 2.35 -5.19 8.25
C ALA A 111 1.78 -3.76 8.39
N LEU A 112 1.91 -2.92 7.36
CA LEU A 112 1.31 -1.59 7.34
C LEU A 112 -0.22 -1.66 7.41
N ALA A 113 -0.84 -2.54 6.61
CA ALA A 113 -2.29 -2.75 6.68
C ALA A 113 -2.73 -3.28 8.05
N ALA A 114 -1.94 -4.20 8.64
CA ALA A 114 -2.21 -4.71 9.99
C ALA A 114 -2.17 -3.61 11.06
N LEU A 115 -1.21 -2.68 11.00
CA LEU A 115 -1.18 -1.53 11.92
C LEU A 115 -2.41 -0.63 11.77
N ASP A 116 -2.84 -0.38 10.55
CA ASP A 116 -4.01 0.45 10.31
C ASP A 116 -5.29 -0.24 10.81
N ILE A 117 -5.41 -1.57 10.65
CA ILE A 117 -6.50 -2.38 11.22
C ILE A 117 -6.42 -2.38 12.76
N PHE A 118 -5.23 -2.51 13.36
CA PHE A 118 -5.04 -2.41 14.81
C PHE A 118 -5.58 -1.10 15.36
N ARG A 119 -5.23 0.02 14.73
CA ARG A 119 -5.68 1.36 15.16
C ARG A 119 -7.20 1.50 15.19
N MET A 120 -7.91 0.78 14.34
CA MET A 120 -9.37 0.84 14.24
C MET A 120 -10.08 -0.20 15.11
N SER A 121 -9.51 -1.42 15.21
CA SER A 121 -10.14 -2.55 15.90
C SER A 121 -9.70 -2.73 17.36
N GLY A 122 -8.51 -2.20 17.73
CA GLY A 122 -7.88 -2.43 19.03
C GLY A 122 -7.39 -3.87 19.27
N GLN A 123 -7.42 -4.74 18.25
CA GLN A 123 -7.03 -6.14 18.41
C GLN A 123 -5.51 -6.32 18.32
N ASN A 124 -4.86 -6.60 19.46
CA ASN A 124 -3.40 -6.68 19.59
C ASN A 124 -2.74 -7.66 18.61
N LEU A 125 -3.42 -8.73 18.18
CA LEU A 125 -2.88 -9.67 17.20
C LEU A 125 -2.34 -9.00 15.92
N TRP A 126 -2.92 -7.87 15.52
CA TRP A 126 -2.50 -7.16 14.32
C TRP A 126 -1.19 -6.38 14.52
N ILE A 127 -1.03 -5.70 15.67
CA ILE A 127 0.22 -5.01 15.98
C ILE A 127 1.34 -6.00 16.29
N ASP A 128 1.03 -7.14 16.94
CA ASP A 128 2.00 -8.21 17.18
C ASP A 128 2.59 -8.76 15.88
N ASP A 129 1.74 -8.97 14.87
CA ASP A 129 2.20 -9.43 13.56
C ASP A 129 3.04 -8.34 12.87
N ALA A 130 2.63 -7.07 12.93
CA ALA A 130 3.41 -5.97 12.38
C ALA A 130 4.80 -5.85 13.03
N MET A 131 4.89 -6.02 14.36
CA MET A 131 6.16 -6.04 15.08
C MET A 131 7.05 -7.23 14.71
N LYS A 132 6.47 -8.44 14.56
CA LYS A 132 7.20 -9.62 14.09
C LYS A 132 7.81 -9.38 12.72
N ILE A 133 7.00 -8.83 11.80
CA ILE A 133 7.44 -8.53 10.43
C ILE A 133 8.53 -7.46 10.41
N TYR A 134 8.37 -6.39 11.18
CA TYR A 134 9.40 -5.36 11.26
C TYR A 134 10.76 -5.95 11.74
N ARG A 135 10.74 -6.74 12.81
CA ARG A 135 11.94 -7.44 13.31
C ARG A 135 12.52 -8.41 12.28
N PHE A 136 11.65 -9.14 11.57
CA PHE A 136 12.08 -10.03 10.49
C PHE A 136 12.79 -9.25 9.37
N ILE A 137 12.23 -8.13 8.91
CA ILE A 137 12.85 -7.34 7.84
C ILE A 137 14.17 -6.75 8.31
N LEU A 138 14.26 -6.22 9.53
CA LEU A 138 15.52 -5.70 10.07
C LEU A 138 16.61 -6.76 10.17
N LYS A 139 16.24 -7.99 10.53
CA LYS A 139 17.19 -9.11 10.68
C LYS A 139 17.63 -9.68 9.34
N GLU A 140 16.70 -9.90 8.43
CA GLU A 140 16.93 -10.70 7.23
C GLU A 140 16.96 -9.85 5.93
N GLY A 141 16.30 -8.71 5.89
CA GLY A 141 16.10 -7.89 4.69
C GLY A 141 16.88 -6.58 4.66
N TYR A 142 17.20 -6.01 5.80
CA TYR A 142 17.90 -4.75 5.92
C TYR A 142 19.40 -4.90 5.71
N ASP A 143 20.00 -4.01 4.93
CA ASP A 143 21.45 -3.89 4.77
C ASP A 143 21.97 -2.69 5.59
N PRO A 144 22.59 -2.91 6.76
CA PRO A 144 23.07 -1.83 7.61
C PRO A 144 24.20 -1.00 7.01
N GLY A 145 24.90 -1.54 6.02
CA GLY A 145 26.00 -0.85 5.35
C GLY A 145 25.55 0.25 4.40
N SER A 146 24.44 0.03 3.70
CA SER A 146 23.88 1.01 2.76
C SER A 146 22.63 1.72 3.30
N GLY A 147 21.89 1.11 4.23
CA GLY A 147 20.57 1.56 4.65
C GLY A 147 19.41 1.04 3.79
N GLY A 148 19.71 0.31 2.71
CA GLY A 148 18.70 -0.25 1.82
C GLY A 148 18.07 -1.53 2.36
N VAL A 149 16.99 -1.98 1.71
CA VAL A 149 16.32 -3.25 2.01
C VAL A 149 16.27 -4.09 0.74
N TYR A 150 16.64 -5.37 0.85
CA TYR A 150 16.55 -6.33 -0.25
C TYR A 150 15.10 -6.49 -0.70
N TRP A 151 14.91 -6.91 -1.95
CA TRP A 151 13.55 -7.17 -2.46
C TRP A 151 13.00 -8.49 -1.94
N ARG A 152 13.82 -9.55 -1.97
CA ARG A 152 13.41 -10.89 -1.58
C ARG A 152 14.49 -11.60 -0.76
N MET A 153 14.06 -12.63 -0.04
CA MET A 153 14.93 -13.37 0.86
C MET A 153 16.08 -14.07 0.12
N HIS A 154 15.84 -14.64 -1.06
CA HIS A 154 16.84 -15.31 -1.88
C HIS A 154 16.53 -15.18 -3.37
N PRO A 155 17.52 -14.84 -4.24
CA PRO A 155 18.83 -14.29 -3.90
C PRO A 155 18.74 -12.83 -3.46
N LYS A 156 19.63 -12.38 -2.58
CA LYS A 156 19.79 -10.98 -2.15
C LYS A 156 20.63 -10.23 -3.20
N SER A 157 20.06 -9.91 -4.34
CA SER A 157 20.78 -9.36 -5.50
C SER A 157 20.50 -7.88 -5.79
N SER A 158 19.55 -7.29 -5.11
CA SER A 158 19.15 -5.89 -5.31
C SER A 158 18.50 -5.28 -4.08
N LEU A 159 18.69 -3.98 -3.89
CA LEU A 159 18.07 -3.15 -2.86
C LEU A 159 17.00 -2.29 -3.53
N HIS A 160 15.79 -2.28 -2.95
CA HIS A 160 14.62 -1.67 -3.58
C HIS A 160 14.00 -0.57 -2.73
N VAL A 161 13.56 0.51 -3.40
CA VAL A 161 12.79 1.58 -2.75
C VAL A 161 11.42 1.06 -2.29
N CYS A 162 10.81 0.15 -3.06
CA CYS A 162 9.55 -0.51 -2.67
C CYS A 162 9.67 -1.41 -1.42
N SER A 163 10.89 -1.74 -1.00
CA SER A 163 11.13 -2.47 0.26
C SER A 163 11.57 -1.52 1.38
N ALA A 164 12.51 -0.60 1.10
CA ALA A 164 13.04 0.33 2.10
C ALA A 164 12.00 1.36 2.56
N GLY A 165 11.30 2.00 1.62
CA GLY A 165 10.28 3.00 1.92
C GLY A 165 9.15 2.49 2.83
N PRO A 166 8.46 1.39 2.49
CA PRO A 166 7.41 0.85 3.37
C PRO A 166 7.96 0.29 4.68
N THR A 167 9.20 -0.22 4.73
CA THR A 167 9.81 -0.66 6.00
C THR A 167 10.12 0.53 6.90
N ALA A 168 10.64 1.63 6.37
CA ALA A 168 10.83 2.88 7.11
C ALA A 168 9.50 3.41 7.65
N LEU A 169 8.46 3.44 6.82
CA LEU A 169 7.11 3.84 7.23
C LEU A 169 6.55 2.93 8.33
N LEU A 170 6.74 1.62 8.22
CA LEU A 170 6.33 0.66 9.23
C LEU A 170 7.01 0.94 10.57
N GLY A 171 8.33 1.13 10.59
CA GLY A 171 9.08 1.50 11.78
C GLY A 171 8.61 2.81 12.39
N ALA A 172 8.41 3.86 11.56
CA ALA A 172 7.89 5.15 12.01
C ALA A 172 6.49 5.05 12.62
N LYS A 173 5.57 4.30 12.01
CA LYS A 173 4.22 4.09 12.55
C LYS A 173 4.23 3.28 13.86
N LEU A 174 5.11 2.28 13.98
CA LEU A 174 5.29 1.52 15.23
C LEU A 174 5.81 2.45 16.34
N MET A 175 6.81 3.28 16.05
CA MET A 175 7.31 4.30 16.99
C MET A 175 6.21 5.30 17.39
N GLN A 176 5.38 5.74 16.45
CA GLN A 176 4.24 6.63 16.71
C GLN A 176 3.20 5.99 17.67
N LEU A 177 3.07 4.67 17.64
CA LEU A 177 2.20 3.89 18.55
C LEU A 177 2.84 3.63 19.91
N GLY A 178 4.07 4.09 20.15
CA GLY A 178 4.79 3.89 21.42
C GLY A 178 5.56 2.58 21.50
N GLU A 179 5.66 1.83 20.40
CA GLU A 179 6.44 0.60 20.36
C GLU A 179 7.95 0.89 20.42
N SER A 180 8.69 0.00 21.11
CA SER A 180 10.14 0.11 21.22
C SER A 180 10.82 -0.37 19.94
N VAL A 181 11.05 0.55 19.00
CA VAL A 181 11.77 0.31 17.75
C VAL A 181 12.96 1.26 17.62
N PRO A 182 14.11 0.80 17.06
CA PRO A 182 15.28 1.65 16.89
C PRO A 182 15.06 2.69 15.79
N GLN A 183 15.41 3.94 16.07
CA GLN A 183 15.29 5.05 15.11
C GLN A 183 16.33 4.98 13.99
N ASP A 184 17.59 4.62 14.30
CA ASP A 184 18.71 4.63 13.34
C ASP A 184 18.42 3.86 12.03
N PRO A 185 17.86 2.63 12.03
CA PRO A 185 17.48 1.96 10.80
C PRO A 185 16.41 2.73 9.99
N ILE A 186 15.47 3.40 10.66
CA ILE A 186 14.42 4.19 9.98
C ILE A 186 15.07 5.35 9.23
N ASP A 187 15.93 6.12 9.92
CA ASP A 187 16.63 7.25 9.34
C ASP A 187 17.49 6.81 8.15
N LYS A 188 18.27 5.74 8.29
CA LYS A 188 19.12 5.21 7.22
C LYS A 188 18.32 4.71 6.01
N MET A 189 17.17 4.07 6.20
CA MET A 189 16.29 3.68 5.09
C MET A 189 15.71 4.89 4.37
N ILE A 190 15.33 5.94 5.10
CA ILE A 190 14.90 7.21 4.51
C ILE A 190 16.04 7.82 3.71
N GLU A 191 17.23 7.96 4.28
CA GLU A 191 18.41 8.53 3.61
C GLU A 191 18.77 7.74 2.35
N TRP A 192 18.73 6.40 2.42
CA TRP A 192 18.98 5.55 1.24
C TRP A 192 17.94 5.81 0.15
N CYS A 193 16.66 5.90 0.48
CA CYS A 193 15.61 6.27 -0.49
C CYS A 193 15.95 7.62 -1.15
N TRP A 194 16.39 8.62 -0.38
CA TRP A 194 16.75 9.95 -0.90
C TRP A 194 17.89 9.90 -1.92
N GLN A 195 18.88 9.02 -1.73
CA GLN A 195 19.96 8.80 -2.70
C GLN A 195 19.45 8.18 -4.01
N MET A 196 18.27 7.53 -3.99
CA MET A 196 17.66 6.95 -5.17
C MET A 196 16.86 7.96 -6.01
N ARG A 197 16.76 9.23 -5.63
CA ARG A 197 16.07 10.27 -6.40
C ARG A 197 16.83 10.59 -7.70
N ASP A 198 16.09 10.87 -8.76
CA ASP A 198 16.64 11.39 -10.03
C ASP A 198 16.69 12.93 -10.03
N SER A 199 17.12 13.51 -11.17
CA SER A 199 17.21 14.97 -11.33
C SER A 199 15.87 15.70 -11.28
N ARG A 200 14.75 15.00 -11.42
CA ARG A 200 13.38 15.53 -11.28
C ARG A 200 12.89 15.47 -9.82
N GLY A 201 13.65 14.84 -8.93
CA GLY A 201 13.29 14.65 -7.53
C GLY A 201 12.38 13.46 -7.25
N VAL A 202 12.12 12.56 -8.21
CA VAL A 202 11.33 11.35 -8.03
C VAL A 202 12.21 10.13 -7.80
N PHE A 203 11.66 9.11 -7.12
CA PHE A 203 12.43 7.96 -6.67
C PHE A 203 12.50 6.89 -7.75
N ARG A 204 13.75 6.50 -8.11
CA ARG A 204 14.05 5.36 -8.99
C ARG A 204 13.82 4.05 -8.27
N ASP A 205 13.73 2.94 -9.01
CA ASP A 205 13.21 1.69 -8.47
C ASP A 205 14.20 0.96 -7.57
N HIS A 206 15.35 0.56 -8.08
CA HIS A 206 16.27 -0.28 -7.30
C HIS A 206 17.75 -0.10 -7.70
N TYR A 207 18.63 -0.53 -6.81
CA TYR A 207 20.05 -0.70 -7.04
C TYR A 207 20.38 -2.19 -7.16
N ASN A 208 20.91 -2.60 -8.32
CA ASN A 208 21.34 -3.96 -8.57
C ASN A 208 22.78 -4.15 -8.09
N LEU A 209 22.98 -5.04 -7.11
CA LEU A 209 24.29 -5.27 -6.47
C LEU A 209 25.27 -6.01 -7.37
N ILE A 210 24.77 -6.81 -8.33
CA ILE A 210 25.62 -7.58 -9.26
C ILE A 210 26.16 -6.67 -10.35
N THR A 211 25.27 -5.92 -11.01
CA THR A 211 25.66 -5.03 -12.12
C THR A 211 26.14 -3.66 -11.65
N ARG A 212 25.94 -3.32 -10.36
CA ARG A 212 26.19 -2.00 -9.76
C ARG A 212 25.49 -0.85 -10.49
N ARG A 213 24.28 -1.10 -11.01
CA ARG A 213 23.48 -0.13 -11.75
C ARG A 213 22.20 0.16 -11.02
N ILE A 214 21.72 1.39 -11.16
CA ILE A 214 20.40 1.80 -10.72
C ILE A 214 19.42 1.58 -11.87
N ASP A 215 18.29 0.91 -11.58
CA ASP A 215 17.14 0.89 -12.48
C ASP A 215 16.43 2.24 -12.39
N SER A 216 16.30 2.92 -13.53
CA SER A 216 15.76 4.28 -13.62
C SER A 216 14.24 4.33 -13.71
N SER A 217 13.56 3.20 -13.68
CA SER A 217 12.10 3.15 -13.63
C SER A 217 11.57 3.92 -12.43
N VAL A 218 10.47 4.64 -12.62
CA VAL A 218 9.82 5.41 -11.56
C VAL A 218 8.38 4.94 -11.40
N TYR A 219 7.95 4.78 -10.15
CA TYR A 219 6.62 4.32 -9.80
C TYR A 219 6.04 5.20 -8.69
N THR A 220 4.73 5.42 -8.71
CA THR A 220 4.06 6.26 -7.72
C THR A 220 4.22 5.74 -6.29
N TYR A 221 4.23 4.42 -6.08
CA TYR A 221 4.43 3.81 -4.75
C TYR A 221 5.82 4.04 -4.17
N ASN A 222 6.87 4.13 -5.03
CA ASN A 222 8.23 4.44 -4.60
C ASN A 222 8.36 5.88 -4.06
N THR A 223 7.46 6.78 -4.44
CA THR A 223 7.39 8.14 -3.89
C THR A 223 6.45 8.20 -2.68
N GLY A 224 5.34 7.47 -2.72
CA GLY A 224 4.31 7.51 -1.68
C GLY A 224 4.81 7.08 -0.31
N THR A 225 5.59 5.98 -0.21
CA THR A 225 6.03 5.47 1.10
C THR A 225 7.13 6.27 1.76
N PRO A 226 8.20 6.72 1.08
CA PRO A 226 9.17 7.62 1.71
C PRO A 226 8.56 8.95 2.13
N LEU A 227 7.67 9.54 1.31
CA LEU A 227 6.91 10.73 1.66
C LEU A 227 6.09 10.52 2.95
N HIS A 228 5.35 9.42 3.02
CA HIS A 228 4.54 9.11 4.20
C HIS A 228 5.43 8.89 5.44
N ALA A 229 6.58 8.21 5.28
CA ALA A 229 7.51 7.94 6.38
C ALA A 229 8.05 9.25 6.99
N VAL A 230 8.53 10.18 6.16
CA VAL A 230 9.06 11.46 6.67
C VAL A 230 7.97 12.32 7.33
N MET A 231 6.73 12.27 6.84
CA MET A 231 5.63 12.99 7.50
C MET A 231 5.29 12.40 8.88
N VAL A 232 5.33 11.05 9.03
CA VAL A 232 5.14 10.41 10.34
C VAL A 232 6.30 10.74 11.27
N MET A 233 7.55 10.70 10.77
CA MET A 233 8.73 11.08 11.57
C MET A 233 8.69 12.53 12.02
N ALA A 234 8.21 13.46 11.17
CA ALA A 234 8.04 14.87 11.54
C ALA A 234 7.02 15.10 12.66
N GLU A 235 6.05 14.20 12.84
CA GLU A 235 5.08 14.26 13.94
C GLU A 235 5.68 13.75 15.26
N ILE A 236 6.55 12.74 15.20
CA ILE A 236 7.17 12.13 16.39
C ILE A 236 8.37 12.95 16.85
N LEU A 237 9.18 13.38 15.90
CA LEU A 237 10.41 14.11 16.10
C LEU A 237 10.31 15.43 15.32
N PRO A 238 10.00 16.55 15.95
CA PRO A 238 9.83 17.83 15.26
C PRO A 238 11.19 18.36 14.77
N LYS A 239 11.73 17.72 13.75
CA LYS A 239 12.93 18.16 13.05
C LYS A 239 12.51 18.82 11.74
N GLU A 240 12.91 20.05 11.53
CA GLU A 240 12.69 20.82 10.30
C GLU A 240 13.13 20.03 9.04
N ALA A 241 14.15 19.19 9.18
CA ALA A 241 14.66 18.37 8.09
C ALA A 241 13.57 17.45 7.48
N TYR A 242 12.75 16.79 8.29
CA TYR A 242 11.68 15.90 7.78
C TYR A 242 10.58 16.69 7.06
N ASP A 243 10.25 17.89 7.56
CA ASP A 243 9.27 18.76 6.91
C ASP A 243 9.76 19.26 5.56
N ASN A 244 11.02 19.68 5.49
CA ASN A 244 11.66 20.09 4.25
C ASN A 244 11.71 18.94 3.24
N MET A 245 12.03 17.71 3.69
CA MET A 245 12.00 16.52 2.87
C MET A 245 10.58 16.25 2.32
N ALA A 246 9.55 16.39 3.13
CA ALA A 246 8.17 16.18 2.69
C ALA A 246 7.73 17.21 1.64
N GLN A 247 8.02 18.49 1.87
CA GLN A 247 7.71 19.58 0.92
C GLN A 247 8.43 19.38 -0.41
N ASP A 248 9.69 18.98 -0.38
CA ASP A 248 10.53 18.72 -1.55
C ASP A 248 9.96 17.58 -2.43
N VAL A 249 9.49 16.51 -1.79
CA VAL A 249 8.83 15.39 -2.48
C VAL A 249 7.48 15.82 -3.05
N LEU A 250 6.66 16.56 -2.29
CA LEU A 250 5.38 17.06 -2.79
C LEU A 250 5.55 17.98 -4.01
N ALA A 251 6.58 18.84 -3.98
CA ALA A 251 6.90 19.72 -5.11
C ALA A 251 7.35 18.94 -6.37
N SER A 252 8.06 17.82 -6.19
CA SER A 252 8.56 16.99 -7.30
C SER A 252 7.57 15.93 -7.79
N ALA A 253 6.62 15.51 -6.96
CA ALA A 253 5.67 14.43 -7.28
C ALA A 253 4.82 14.63 -8.56
N PRO A 254 4.46 15.87 -9.01
CA PRO A 254 3.82 16.05 -10.30
C PRO A 254 4.57 15.45 -11.48
N ALA A 255 5.91 15.30 -11.40
CA ALA A 255 6.71 14.63 -12.43
C ALA A 255 6.37 13.14 -12.63
N LEU A 256 5.65 12.51 -11.68
CA LEU A 256 5.11 11.15 -11.79
C LEU A 256 3.85 11.06 -12.65
N LEU A 257 3.22 12.20 -12.94
CA LEU A 257 1.89 12.29 -13.55
C LEU A 257 1.99 12.97 -14.95
N PRO A 258 2.60 12.30 -15.94
CA PRO A 258 2.80 12.89 -17.26
C PRO A 258 1.46 13.25 -17.88
N GLY A 259 1.34 14.50 -18.40
CA GLY A 259 0.11 15.03 -18.93
C GLY A 259 -1.03 15.12 -17.90
N HIS A 260 -0.70 15.28 -16.63
CA HIS A 260 -1.66 15.29 -15.50
C HIS A 260 -2.56 14.05 -15.45
N SER A 261 -2.00 12.87 -15.77
CA SER A 261 -2.73 11.61 -15.76
C SER A 261 -2.04 10.59 -14.83
N LEU A 262 -2.85 9.77 -14.15
CA LEU A 262 -2.33 8.67 -13.35
C LEU A 262 -1.74 7.59 -14.27
N PRO A 263 -0.60 6.98 -13.91
CA PRO A 263 -0.19 5.71 -14.51
C PRO A 263 -1.29 4.65 -14.36
N ALA A 264 -1.43 3.79 -15.36
CA ALA A 264 -2.46 2.75 -15.34
C ALA A 264 -2.08 1.56 -14.42
N THR A 265 -1.77 1.87 -13.17
CA THR A 265 -1.36 0.94 -12.11
C THR A 265 -2.08 1.29 -10.79
N PRO A 266 -3.38 0.93 -10.64
CA PRO A 266 -4.22 1.38 -9.52
C PRO A 266 -3.60 1.15 -8.14
N TRP A 267 -2.98 -0.02 -7.92
CA TRP A 267 -2.32 -0.35 -6.65
C TRP A 267 -1.19 0.63 -6.30
N PHE A 268 -0.31 0.93 -7.26
CA PHE A 268 0.80 1.85 -7.02
C PHE A 268 0.30 3.27 -6.73
N ASN A 269 -0.76 3.68 -7.43
CA ASN A 269 -1.36 4.99 -7.23
C ASN A 269 -2.05 5.11 -5.86
N ALA A 270 -2.73 4.05 -5.38
CA ALA A 270 -3.34 4.05 -4.05
C ALA A 270 -2.29 4.28 -2.95
N VAL A 271 -1.07 3.74 -3.11
CA VAL A 271 0.02 3.97 -2.16
C VAL A 271 0.45 5.44 -2.10
N LEU A 272 0.55 6.11 -3.26
CA LEU A 272 0.80 7.56 -3.26
C LEU A 272 -0.36 8.33 -2.62
N LEU A 273 -1.60 7.92 -2.91
CA LEU A 273 -2.78 8.61 -2.36
C LEU A 273 -2.87 8.50 -0.83
N ARG A 274 -2.39 7.41 -0.21
CA ARG A 274 -2.27 7.32 1.27
C ARG A 274 -1.38 8.42 1.83
N ALA A 275 -0.27 8.71 1.16
CA ALA A 275 0.61 9.79 1.56
C ALA A 275 -0.04 11.16 1.33
N LEU A 276 -0.81 11.34 0.24
CA LEU A 276 -1.53 12.57 -0.05
C LEU A 276 -2.70 12.80 0.93
N GLU A 277 -3.37 11.73 1.38
CA GLU A 277 -4.39 11.82 2.45
C GLU A 277 -3.75 12.32 3.76
N LYS A 278 -2.59 11.76 4.13
CA LYS A 278 -1.82 12.26 5.26
C LYS A 278 -1.42 13.74 5.06
N ALA A 279 -0.93 14.08 3.87
CA ALA A 279 -0.51 15.43 3.52
C ALA A 279 -1.67 16.44 3.55
N SER A 280 -2.91 16.03 3.21
CA SER A 280 -4.07 16.93 3.17
C SER A 280 -4.43 17.56 4.52
N ARG A 281 -3.97 16.96 5.60
CA ARG A 281 -4.15 17.47 6.97
C ARG A 281 -3.15 18.56 7.35
N ARG A 282 -2.11 18.79 6.54
CA ARG A 282 -0.98 19.66 6.89
C ARG A 282 -0.66 20.69 5.82
N TYR A 283 -0.85 20.34 4.55
CA TYR A 283 -0.47 21.18 3.42
C TYR A 283 -1.71 21.73 2.70
N SER A 284 -1.53 22.87 2.03
CA SER A 284 -2.63 23.57 1.37
C SER A 284 -3.21 22.78 0.20
N GLN A 285 -4.50 22.98 -0.06
CA GLN A 285 -5.20 22.44 -1.22
C GLN A 285 -4.53 22.86 -2.55
N GLU A 286 -3.99 24.07 -2.61
CA GLU A 286 -3.29 24.57 -3.80
C GLU A 286 -2.07 23.69 -4.16
N MET A 287 -1.29 23.31 -3.16
CA MET A 287 -0.15 22.38 -3.32
C MET A 287 -0.58 20.99 -3.75
N LEU A 288 -1.69 20.49 -3.22
CA LEU A 288 -2.10 19.09 -3.42
C LEU A 288 -3.03 18.89 -4.62
N SER A 289 -3.76 19.91 -5.08
CA SER A 289 -4.72 19.77 -6.19
C SER A 289 -4.09 19.19 -7.46
N PRO A 290 -2.89 19.57 -7.92
CA PRO A 290 -2.29 18.98 -9.10
C PRO A 290 -2.07 17.46 -8.98
N LEU A 291 -1.90 16.95 -7.75
CA LEU A 291 -1.72 15.54 -7.45
C LEU A 291 -3.06 14.82 -7.26
N LEU A 292 -4.08 15.47 -6.69
CA LEU A 292 -5.37 14.87 -6.34
C LEU A 292 -6.37 14.87 -7.50
N ASP A 293 -6.33 15.87 -8.38
CA ASP A 293 -7.31 16.01 -9.46
C ASP A 293 -7.31 14.84 -10.45
N PRO A 294 -6.17 14.23 -10.82
CA PRO A 294 -6.15 12.99 -11.60
C PRO A 294 -6.94 11.85 -10.93
N TYR A 295 -6.81 11.66 -9.61
CA TYR A 295 -7.57 10.64 -8.86
C TYR A 295 -9.07 10.92 -8.88
N ARG A 296 -9.47 12.17 -8.66
CA ARG A 296 -10.88 12.59 -8.70
C ARG A 296 -11.51 12.37 -10.06
N ARG A 297 -10.78 12.71 -11.12
CA ARG A 297 -11.23 12.53 -12.52
C ARG A 297 -11.42 11.06 -12.86
N ASP A 298 -10.39 10.24 -12.60
CA ASP A 298 -10.41 8.81 -12.94
C ASP A 298 -11.46 8.07 -12.11
N MET A 299 -11.63 8.44 -10.84
CA MET A 299 -12.68 7.90 -9.97
C MET A 299 -14.07 8.26 -10.49
N SER A 300 -14.33 9.52 -10.88
CA SER A 300 -15.64 9.93 -11.44
C SER A 300 -15.98 9.17 -12.70
N GLN A 301 -15.00 8.91 -13.58
CA GLN A 301 -15.21 8.15 -14.81
C GLN A 301 -15.46 6.65 -14.53
N SER A 302 -14.67 6.06 -13.65
CA SER A 302 -14.79 4.65 -13.28
C SER A 302 -16.09 4.38 -12.51
N TRP A 303 -16.53 5.33 -11.69
CA TRP A 303 -17.80 5.24 -10.95
C TRP A 303 -19.00 5.13 -11.88
N LYS A 304 -19.07 5.92 -12.96
CA LYS A 304 -20.14 5.82 -13.96
C LYS A 304 -20.24 4.42 -14.56
N ARG A 305 -19.10 3.79 -14.85
CA ARG A 305 -19.04 2.42 -15.36
C ARG A 305 -19.48 1.42 -14.29
N PHE A 306 -19.04 1.61 -13.05
CA PHE A 306 -19.42 0.80 -11.91
C PHE A 306 -20.95 0.81 -11.67
N GLU A 307 -21.60 1.96 -11.79
CA GLU A 307 -23.06 2.06 -11.63
C GLU A 307 -23.84 1.45 -12.80
N SER A 308 -23.29 1.48 -14.00
CA SER A 308 -23.94 0.95 -15.20
C SER A 308 -23.71 -0.55 -15.42
N THR A 309 -22.92 -1.22 -14.55
CA THR A 309 -22.58 -2.65 -14.67
C THR A 309 -22.62 -3.31 -13.30
N ASP A 310 -22.65 -4.65 -13.30
CA ASP A 310 -22.48 -5.44 -12.08
C ASP A 310 -20.99 -5.73 -11.75
N GLN A 311 -20.05 -5.16 -12.51
CA GLN A 311 -18.62 -5.38 -12.30
C GLN A 311 -18.09 -4.67 -11.04
N PRO A 312 -16.98 -5.15 -10.43
CA PRO A 312 -16.29 -4.41 -9.36
C PRO A 312 -15.87 -3.03 -9.82
N LEU A 313 -15.68 -2.10 -8.89
CA LEU A 313 -15.06 -0.81 -9.18
C LEU A 313 -13.59 -1.04 -9.57
N VAL A 314 -13.18 -0.55 -10.74
CA VAL A 314 -11.79 -0.62 -11.22
C VAL A 314 -11.41 0.68 -11.89
N LEU A 315 -10.34 1.30 -11.39
CA LEU A 315 -9.66 2.42 -12.03
C LEU A 315 -8.87 1.96 -13.27
N PRO A 316 -8.45 2.87 -14.18
CA PRO A 316 -7.67 2.52 -15.36
C PRO A 316 -6.48 1.63 -15.01
N SER A 317 -6.37 0.46 -15.67
CA SER A 317 -5.31 -0.52 -15.46
C SER A 317 -4.65 -0.91 -16.79
N SER A 318 -3.33 -1.09 -16.77
CA SER A 318 -2.52 -1.56 -17.91
C SER A 318 -2.52 -3.08 -18.08
N GLU A 319 -3.28 -3.81 -17.25
CA GLU A 319 -3.36 -5.26 -17.33
C GLU A 319 -3.96 -5.71 -18.66
N ARG A 320 -3.17 -6.48 -19.41
CA ARG A 320 -3.55 -6.92 -20.77
C ARG A 320 -4.30 -8.26 -20.81
N LYS A 321 -4.20 -9.04 -19.72
CA LYS A 321 -4.89 -10.33 -19.63
C LYS A 321 -6.37 -10.13 -19.34
N PRO A 322 -7.27 -10.92 -19.95
CA PRO A 322 -8.69 -10.82 -19.64
C PRO A 322 -9.01 -10.99 -18.15
N GLY A 323 -10.02 -10.26 -17.69
CA GLY A 323 -10.49 -10.30 -16.30
C GLY A 323 -9.89 -9.22 -15.41
N ILE A 324 -10.45 -9.10 -14.21
CA ILE A 324 -10.11 -8.08 -13.20
C ILE A 324 -9.24 -8.71 -12.13
N LEU A 325 -8.15 -8.07 -11.77
CA LEU A 325 -7.28 -8.48 -10.66
C LEU A 325 -7.85 -8.00 -9.33
N LEU A 326 -7.70 -8.83 -8.29
CA LEU A 326 -8.07 -8.47 -6.91
C LEU A 326 -7.41 -7.16 -6.48
N ARG A 327 -6.10 -7.02 -6.71
CA ARG A 327 -5.36 -5.81 -6.31
C ARG A 327 -5.89 -4.54 -6.98
N ASP A 328 -6.31 -4.61 -8.26
CA ASP A 328 -6.81 -3.45 -8.99
C ASP A 328 -8.22 -3.06 -8.50
N ALA A 329 -9.08 -4.03 -8.21
CA ALA A 329 -10.39 -3.77 -7.63
C ALA A 329 -10.27 -3.25 -6.19
N ALA A 330 -9.46 -3.89 -5.35
CA ALA A 330 -9.23 -3.50 -3.97
C ALA A 330 -8.65 -2.08 -3.86
N SER A 331 -7.59 -1.78 -4.64
CA SER A 331 -7.00 -0.44 -4.64
C SER A 331 -7.94 0.64 -5.19
N SER A 332 -8.89 0.28 -6.03
CA SER A 332 -9.92 1.22 -6.49
C SER A 332 -10.93 1.54 -5.38
N VAL A 333 -11.32 0.55 -4.57
CA VAL A 333 -12.12 0.77 -3.36
C VAL A 333 -11.34 1.62 -2.35
N GLU A 334 -10.07 1.33 -2.14
CA GLU A 334 -9.19 2.12 -1.27
C GLU A 334 -9.10 3.57 -1.73
N THR A 335 -8.91 3.81 -3.03
CA THR A 335 -8.87 5.14 -3.61
C THR A 335 -10.17 5.91 -3.34
N LEU A 336 -11.33 5.26 -3.46
CA LEU A 336 -12.62 5.87 -3.14
C LEU A 336 -12.71 6.25 -1.66
N ALA A 337 -12.29 5.35 -0.76
CA ALA A 337 -12.30 5.59 0.68
C ALA A 337 -11.35 6.73 1.09
N LEU A 338 -10.14 6.78 0.52
CA LEU A 338 -9.17 7.85 0.79
C LEU A 338 -9.65 9.21 0.25
N LEU A 339 -10.26 9.25 -0.94
CA LEU A 339 -10.86 10.48 -1.46
C LEU A 339 -12.02 10.96 -0.58
N HIS A 340 -12.80 10.05 0.01
CA HIS A 340 -13.82 10.40 0.99
C HIS A 340 -13.18 11.08 2.22
N GLN A 341 -12.13 10.51 2.77
CA GLN A 341 -11.44 11.05 3.94
C GLN A 341 -10.78 12.42 3.67
N ILE A 342 -10.27 12.64 2.45
CA ILE A 342 -9.70 13.94 2.03
C ILE A 342 -10.81 15.01 1.88
N ALA A 343 -12.04 14.61 1.54
CA ALA A 343 -13.15 15.52 1.30
C ALA A 343 -14.01 15.79 2.54
N SER A 344 -13.83 15.02 3.62
CA SER A 344 -14.50 15.15 4.92
C SER A 344 -13.78 16.11 5.84
#